data_d7f16babd7bba2a245bcbc4b762cf311
#
_entry.id   d7f16babd7bba2a245bcbc4b762cf311
#
_cell.length_a   1.000
_cell.length_b   1.000
_cell.length_c   1.000
_cell.angle_alpha   90.00
_cell.angle_beta   90.00
_cell.angle_gamma   90.00
#
_symmetry.space_group_name_H-M   'P 1'
#
loop_
_entity.id
_entity.type
_entity.pdbx_description
1 polymer ?
#
loop_
_entity_poly.entity_id
_entity_poly.type
_entity_poly.pdbx_seq_one_letter_code
_entity_poly.pdbx_strand_id
1 'polypeptide(L)'
;MKKPAVVPALLCMILMILNGCASMLPSAQQHTEARWHSYEEARLAFDAIQPGSTSKAQLADMGFDPFKVPNIKLLNYLELMRIFLPNDSIRLADLHPDIQSCLSARNECLGYEVLLGNNAKQRFGNLFLDLFNFRRQTRSSGWQFRGLIVLRKDQVIYKVESGQPNTLEFEDKKNPLGPIQDISFPSLMGY
;
A
#
# COMPACT_ATOMS: atom_id res chain seq x y z
N MET A 1 -5.50 -31.98 -59.99
CA MET A 1 -6.05 -32.03 -58.60
C MET A 1 -5.43 -30.90 -57.80
N LYS A 2 -6.16 -29.79 -57.61
CA LYS A 2 -5.69 -28.65 -56.80
C LYS A 2 -5.82 -29.03 -55.33
N LYS A 3 -4.68 -29.18 -54.64
CA LYS A 3 -4.67 -29.37 -53.18
C LYS A 3 -5.30 -28.12 -52.51
N PRO A 4 -6.23 -28.28 -51.57
CA PRO A 4 -6.91 -27.14 -50.99
C PRO A 4 -5.92 -26.31 -50.19
N ALA A 5 -5.84 -25.01 -50.47
CA ALA A 5 -5.02 -24.02 -49.76
C ALA A 5 -5.52 -23.71 -48.31
N VAL A 6 -6.40 -24.56 -47.81
CA VAL A 6 -7.03 -24.41 -46.46
C VAL A 6 -6.04 -24.67 -45.35
N VAL A 7 -5.12 -25.64 -45.54
CA VAL A 7 -4.14 -26.02 -44.50
C VAL A 7 -3.15 -24.89 -44.18
N PRO A 8 -2.50 -24.21 -45.16
CA PRO A 8 -1.60 -23.10 -44.86
C PRO A 8 -2.34 -21.88 -44.31
N ALA A 9 -3.59 -21.63 -44.74
CA ALA A 9 -4.40 -20.53 -44.20
C ALA A 9 -4.76 -20.76 -42.72
N LEU A 10 -5.11 -21.99 -42.34
CA LEU A 10 -5.38 -22.38 -40.97
C LEU A 10 -4.13 -22.27 -40.08
N LEU A 11 -2.98 -22.67 -40.61
CA LEU A 11 -1.69 -22.58 -39.91
C LEU A 11 -1.27 -21.13 -39.67
N CYS A 12 -1.46 -20.22 -40.63
CA CYS A 12 -1.22 -18.79 -40.47
C CYS A 12 -2.17 -18.15 -39.44
N MET A 13 -3.43 -18.56 -39.43
CA MET A 13 -4.41 -18.07 -38.45
C MET A 13 -4.06 -18.49 -37.01
N ILE A 14 -3.59 -19.73 -36.84
CA ILE A 14 -3.11 -20.23 -35.51
C ILE A 14 -1.85 -19.48 -35.08
N LEU A 15 -0.92 -19.19 -35.98
CA LEU A 15 0.29 -18.42 -35.69
C LEU A 15 -0.01 -16.96 -35.29
N MET A 16 -1.04 -16.33 -35.84
CA MET A 16 -1.47 -14.97 -35.46
C MET A 16 -2.13 -14.94 -34.07
N ILE A 17 -2.82 -16.00 -33.65
CA ILE A 17 -3.44 -16.10 -32.34
C ILE A 17 -2.39 -16.29 -31.22
N LEU A 18 -1.25 -16.88 -31.53
CA LEU A 18 -0.15 -17.12 -30.57
C LEU A 18 0.62 -15.85 -30.16
N ASN A 19 0.50 -14.76 -30.94
CA ASN A 19 1.05 -13.44 -30.54
C ASN A 19 0.06 -12.68 -29.66
N GLY A 20 -0.43 -13.32 -28.58
CA GLY A 20 -1.36 -12.73 -27.63
C GLY A 20 -0.82 -11.41 -27.07
N CYS A 21 -1.56 -10.32 -27.26
CA CYS A 21 -1.20 -9.00 -26.78
C CYS A 21 -1.05 -9.01 -25.26
N ALA A 22 0.13 -8.70 -24.76
CA ALA A 22 0.40 -8.55 -23.31
C ALA A 22 -0.52 -7.50 -22.64
N SER A 23 -1.16 -6.63 -23.43
CA SER A 23 -2.14 -5.64 -22.97
C SER A 23 -3.48 -6.22 -22.49
N MET A 24 -3.76 -7.50 -22.74
CA MET A 24 -4.98 -8.16 -22.26
C MET A 24 -4.83 -8.77 -20.85
N LEU A 25 -3.64 -8.70 -20.28
CA LEU A 25 -3.42 -9.21 -18.92
C LEU A 25 -4.07 -8.30 -17.88
N PRO A 26 -4.67 -8.87 -16.80
CA PRO A 26 -5.28 -8.10 -15.74
C PRO A 26 -4.30 -7.13 -15.06
N SER A 27 -4.77 -5.93 -14.79
CA SER A 27 -4.05 -4.94 -13.99
C SER A 27 -4.94 -4.49 -12.83
N ALA A 28 -4.34 -4.16 -11.70
CA ALA A 28 -5.03 -3.61 -10.54
C ALA A 28 -4.24 -2.42 -10.00
N GLN A 29 -4.94 -1.37 -9.64
CA GLN A 29 -4.36 -0.20 -8.98
C GLN A 29 -5.05 0.00 -7.65
N GLN A 30 -4.26 0.21 -6.61
CA GLN A 30 -4.72 0.61 -5.29
C GLN A 30 -4.06 1.95 -4.98
N HIS A 31 -4.86 2.98 -4.79
CA HIS A 31 -4.38 4.27 -4.34
C HIS A 31 -5.22 4.74 -3.16
N THR A 32 -4.61 5.49 -2.29
CA THR A 32 -5.34 6.19 -1.24
C THR A 32 -5.87 7.50 -1.80
N GLU A 33 -7.17 7.74 -1.64
CA GLU A 33 -7.72 9.06 -1.95
C GLU A 33 -7.15 10.08 -0.98
N ALA A 34 -6.31 10.95 -1.50
CA ALA A 34 -5.66 12.01 -0.75
C ALA A 34 -5.39 13.19 -1.67
N ARG A 35 -5.12 14.35 -1.06
CA ARG A 35 -4.74 15.57 -1.76
C ARG A 35 -3.40 15.44 -2.49
N TRP A 36 -2.55 14.53 -2.03
CA TRP A 36 -1.18 14.33 -2.54
C TRP A 36 -1.10 13.06 -3.38
N HIS A 37 -0.51 13.19 -4.57
CA HIS A 37 -0.45 12.11 -5.56
C HIS A 37 0.93 11.46 -5.68
N SER A 38 1.94 11.99 -4.99
CA SER A 38 3.30 11.45 -4.95
C SER A 38 3.86 11.45 -3.53
N TYR A 39 4.88 10.63 -3.30
CA TYR A 39 5.62 10.62 -2.05
C TYR A 39 6.18 12.01 -1.71
N GLU A 40 6.78 12.68 -2.70
CA GLU A 40 7.39 14.00 -2.50
C GLU A 40 6.36 15.08 -2.14
N GLU A 41 5.18 15.08 -2.77
CA GLU A 41 4.11 16.01 -2.40
C GLU A 41 3.64 15.79 -0.96
N ALA A 42 3.45 14.52 -0.57
CA ALA A 42 3.05 14.18 0.80
C ALA A 42 4.13 14.60 1.81
N ARG A 43 5.41 14.35 1.49
CA ARG A 43 6.55 14.72 2.32
C ARG A 43 6.67 16.23 2.48
N LEU A 44 6.61 16.98 1.39
CA LEU A 44 6.70 18.45 1.43
C LEU A 44 5.56 19.07 2.25
N ALA A 45 4.34 18.56 2.09
CA ALA A 45 3.21 19.01 2.90
C ALA A 45 3.41 18.68 4.38
N PHE A 46 3.94 17.50 4.68
CA PHE A 46 4.24 17.09 6.05
C PHE A 46 5.41 17.89 6.66
N ASP A 47 6.43 18.20 5.86
CA ASP A 47 7.59 19.01 6.29
C ASP A 47 7.18 20.43 6.68
N ALA A 48 6.15 20.98 6.04
CA ALA A 48 5.62 22.31 6.35
C ALA A 48 4.98 22.42 7.75
N ILE A 49 4.66 21.28 8.40
CA ILE A 49 4.15 21.25 9.78
C ILE A 49 5.30 21.61 10.72
N GLN A 50 5.09 22.61 11.56
CA GLN A 50 6.09 23.09 12.53
C GLN A 50 5.66 22.72 13.96
N PRO A 51 6.31 21.74 14.61
CA PRO A 51 6.07 21.45 16.03
C PRO A 51 6.28 22.71 16.89
N GLY A 52 5.43 22.90 17.86
CA GLY A 52 5.43 24.07 18.74
C GLY A 52 4.72 25.32 18.18
N SER A 53 4.39 25.35 16.89
CA SER A 53 3.72 26.52 16.28
C SER A 53 2.45 26.16 15.49
N THR A 54 2.42 25.03 14.80
CA THR A 54 1.25 24.62 14.01
C THR A 54 0.10 24.20 14.91
N SER A 55 -1.05 24.86 14.76
CA SER A 55 -2.28 24.53 15.46
C SER A 55 -3.06 23.43 14.75
N LYS A 56 -4.02 22.80 15.46
CA LYS A 56 -4.97 21.84 14.90
C LYS A 56 -5.79 22.41 13.74
N ALA A 57 -6.19 23.69 13.81
CA ALA A 57 -6.91 24.37 12.75
C ALA A 57 -6.03 24.50 11.48
N GLN A 58 -4.79 24.93 11.65
CA GLN A 58 -3.83 25.02 10.55
C GLN A 58 -3.54 23.66 9.91
N LEU A 59 -3.46 22.57 10.71
CA LEU A 59 -3.35 21.20 10.18
C LEU A 59 -4.53 20.85 9.26
N ALA A 60 -5.74 21.22 9.66
CA ALA A 60 -6.94 20.97 8.85
C ALA A 60 -6.88 21.74 7.53
N ASP A 61 -6.43 23.00 7.54
CA ASP A 61 -6.26 23.82 6.33
C ASP A 61 -5.16 23.27 5.41
N MET A 62 -4.10 22.70 5.99
CA MET A 62 -3.04 22.00 5.25
C MET A 62 -3.48 20.67 4.65
N GLY A 63 -4.67 20.16 5.04
CA GLY A 63 -5.23 18.89 4.53
C GLY A 63 -5.04 17.70 5.48
N PHE A 64 -4.58 17.92 6.71
CA PHE A 64 -4.42 16.86 7.71
C PHE A 64 -5.60 16.82 8.70
N ASP A 65 -6.83 16.78 8.18
CA ASP A 65 -8.06 16.67 8.98
C ASP A 65 -8.60 15.24 8.93
N PRO A 66 -8.56 14.46 10.04
CA PRO A 66 -9.02 13.08 10.06
C PRO A 66 -10.54 12.93 9.85
N PHE A 67 -11.31 14.02 9.98
CA PHE A 67 -12.76 14.00 9.77
C PHE A 67 -13.16 14.31 8.32
N LYS A 68 -12.25 14.87 7.52
CA LYS A 68 -12.52 15.26 6.13
C LYS A 68 -11.69 14.47 5.12
N VAL A 69 -10.50 14.05 5.53
CA VAL A 69 -9.55 13.37 4.63
C VAL A 69 -9.49 11.88 5.00
N PRO A 70 -9.83 10.99 4.08
CA PRO A 70 -9.67 9.56 4.30
C PRO A 70 -8.19 9.21 4.51
N ASN A 71 -7.93 8.05 5.14
CA ASN A 71 -6.58 7.55 5.41
C ASN A 71 -5.77 8.38 6.44
N ILE A 72 -6.43 9.23 7.21
CA ILE A 72 -5.88 9.85 8.41
C ILE A 72 -6.64 9.28 9.61
N LYS A 73 -5.93 8.49 10.42
CA LYS A 73 -6.49 7.87 11.61
C LYS A 73 -6.26 8.75 12.83
N LEU A 74 -7.33 9.00 13.61
CA LEU A 74 -7.23 9.62 14.91
C LEU A 74 -6.78 8.59 15.95
N LEU A 75 -5.72 8.89 16.69
CA LEU A 75 -5.17 8.07 17.73
C LEU A 75 -5.40 8.72 19.09
N ASN A 76 -5.86 7.93 20.07
CA ASN A 76 -5.90 8.33 21.46
C ASN A 76 -4.55 8.06 22.16
N TYR A 77 -4.40 8.53 23.40
CA TYR A 77 -3.15 8.38 24.15
C TYR A 77 -2.74 6.91 24.39
N LEU A 78 -3.69 5.96 24.50
CA LEU A 78 -3.38 4.54 24.65
C LEU A 78 -2.79 3.93 23.40
N GLU A 79 -3.29 4.34 22.23
CA GLU A 79 -2.72 3.92 20.94
C GLU A 79 -1.33 4.53 20.74
N LEU A 80 -1.13 5.79 21.10
CA LEU A 80 0.18 6.43 21.11
C LEU A 80 1.15 5.72 22.06
N MET A 81 0.71 5.33 23.27
CA MET A 81 1.54 4.52 24.16
C MET A 81 2.00 3.21 23.53
N ARG A 82 1.12 2.51 22.80
CA ARG A 82 1.51 1.27 22.08
C ARG A 82 2.53 1.50 20.97
N ILE A 83 2.47 2.67 20.32
CA ILE A 83 3.41 3.03 19.25
C ILE A 83 4.78 3.36 19.85
N PHE A 84 4.82 4.19 20.91
CA PHE A 84 6.07 4.67 21.49
C PHE A 84 6.68 3.73 22.53
N LEU A 85 5.86 2.91 23.18
CA LEU A 85 6.25 1.95 24.22
C LEU A 85 5.81 0.53 23.82
N PRO A 86 6.36 -0.03 22.74
CA PRO A 86 5.91 -1.33 22.20
C PRO A 86 6.25 -2.52 23.08
N ASN A 87 7.17 -2.36 24.03
CA ASN A 87 7.60 -3.38 24.99
C ASN A 87 8.19 -2.75 26.26
N ASP A 88 8.42 -3.57 27.28
CA ASP A 88 8.89 -3.13 28.61
C ASP A 88 10.37 -2.63 28.62
N SER A 89 11.13 -2.85 27.54
CA SER A 89 12.51 -2.39 27.46
C SER A 89 12.62 -0.88 27.18
N ILE A 90 11.56 -0.27 26.62
CA ILE A 90 11.48 1.17 26.35
C ILE A 90 10.63 1.82 27.44
N ARG A 91 11.22 2.72 28.20
CA ARG A 91 10.54 3.45 29.26
C ARG A 91 10.11 4.83 28.79
N LEU A 92 9.10 5.38 29.44
CA LEU A 92 8.63 6.74 29.16
C LEU A 92 9.76 7.78 29.21
N ALA A 93 10.72 7.60 30.14
CA ALA A 93 11.88 8.48 30.28
C ALA A 93 12.86 8.44 29.10
N ASP A 94 12.80 7.41 28.29
CA ASP A 94 13.69 7.24 27.12
C ASP A 94 13.15 7.97 25.87
N LEU A 95 11.90 8.45 25.92
CA LEU A 95 11.25 9.14 24.81
C LEU A 95 11.61 10.63 24.76
N HIS A 96 11.31 11.26 23.63
CA HIS A 96 11.44 12.72 23.49
C HIS A 96 10.60 13.46 24.56
N PRO A 97 11.09 14.55 25.19
CA PRO A 97 10.39 15.25 26.26
C PRO A 97 8.95 15.66 25.93
N ASP A 98 8.69 16.09 24.69
CA ASP A 98 7.34 16.47 24.26
C ASP A 98 6.40 15.27 24.24
N ILE A 99 6.87 14.08 23.82
CA ILE A 99 6.08 12.85 23.87
C ILE A 99 5.80 12.44 25.31
N GLN A 100 6.81 12.51 26.20
CA GLN A 100 6.63 12.24 27.63
C GLN A 100 5.53 13.13 28.23
N SER A 101 5.59 14.43 27.92
CA SER A 101 4.62 15.42 28.40
C SER A 101 3.20 15.16 27.89
N CYS A 102 3.08 14.77 26.62
CA CYS A 102 1.80 14.43 25.99
C CYS A 102 1.20 13.18 26.64
N LEU A 103 1.93 12.07 26.64
CA LEU A 103 1.44 10.81 27.20
C LEU A 103 1.04 10.95 28.70
N SER A 104 1.77 11.76 29.44
CA SER A 104 1.43 12.08 30.84
C SER A 104 0.14 12.89 30.96
N ALA A 105 -0.18 13.72 29.97
CA ALA A 105 -1.41 14.52 29.95
C ALA A 105 -2.66 13.71 29.53
N ARG A 106 -2.50 12.42 29.12
CA ARG A 106 -3.57 11.47 28.79
C ARG A 106 -4.57 12.04 27.79
N ASN A 107 -5.78 12.43 28.22
CA ASN A 107 -6.88 12.86 27.34
C ASN A 107 -6.59 14.12 26.52
N GLU A 108 -5.59 14.90 26.90
CA GLU A 108 -5.13 16.07 26.13
C GLU A 108 -4.14 15.67 25.03
N CYS A 109 -3.69 14.40 24.99
CA CYS A 109 -2.75 13.85 24.03
C CYS A 109 -3.49 13.10 22.93
N LEU A 110 -3.35 13.54 21.70
CA LEU A 110 -3.94 12.94 20.49
C LEU A 110 -2.86 12.73 19.43
N GLY A 111 -3.10 11.78 18.53
CA GLY A 111 -2.25 11.57 17.36
C GLY A 111 -3.05 11.52 16.08
N TYR A 112 -2.44 11.92 14.98
CA TYR A 112 -2.93 11.69 13.63
C TYR A 112 -1.94 10.80 12.92
N GLU A 113 -2.36 9.58 12.57
CA GLU A 113 -1.59 8.68 11.71
C GLU A 113 -2.05 8.86 10.28
N VAL A 114 -1.14 9.30 9.43
CA VAL A 114 -1.34 9.57 8.01
C VAL A 114 -0.79 8.39 7.23
N LEU A 115 -1.62 7.70 6.45
CA LEU A 115 -1.24 6.55 5.63
C LEU A 115 -1.59 6.83 4.17
N LEU A 116 -0.60 7.17 3.37
CA LEU A 116 -0.76 7.48 1.96
C LEU A 116 0.04 6.52 1.11
N GLY A 117 -0.43 6.24 -0.09
CA GLY A 117 0.31 5.42 -1.02
C GLY A 117 -0.42 5.10 -2.30
N ASN A 118 0.36 4.65 -3.24
CA ASN A 118 -0.12 4.10 -4.51
C ASN A 118 0.61 2.80 -4.77
N ASN A 119 -0.12 1.78 -5.17
CA ASN A 119 0.44 0.49 -5.57
C ASN A 119 -0.26 0.01 -6.83
N ALA A 120 0.46 0.00 -7.93
CA ALA A 120 0.01 -0.51 -9.22
C ALA A 120 0.57 -1.92 -9.41
N LYS A 121 -0.32 -2.89 -9.63
CA LYS A 121 0.02 -4.27 -9.98
C LYS A 121 -0.32 -4.51 -11.43
N GLN A 122 0.67 -4.93 -12.20
CA GLN A 122 0.53 -5.26 -13.61
C GLN A 122 1.05 -6.66 -13.87
N ARG A 123 0.21 -7.50 -14.46
CA ARG A 123 0.65 -8.80 -14.95
C ARG A 123 1.33 -8.63 -16.31
N PHE A 124 2.33 -9.42 -16.54
CA PHE A 124 3.09 -9.44 -17.79
C PHE A 124 3.46 -10.89 -18.17
N GLY A 125 4.04 -11.08 -19.37
CA GLY A 125 4.47 -12.39 -19.83
C GLY A 125 3.45 -13.03 -20.79
N ASN A 126 3.34 -14.36 -20.74
CA ASN A 126 2.51 -15.12 -21.68
C ASN A 126 1.07 -15.24 -21.17
N LEU A 127 0.12 -14.69 -21.97
CA LEU A 127 -1.31 -14.69 -21.65
C LEU A 127 -1.88 -16.10 -21.40
N PHE A 128 -1.49 -17.10 -22.21
CA PHE A 128 -2.00 -18.47 -22.04
C PHE A 128 -1.51 -19.12 -20.74
N LEU A 129 -0.25 -18.91 -20.39
CA LEU A 129 0.31 -19.46 -19.15
C LEU A 129 -0.32 -18.80 -17.93
N ASP A 130 -0.66 -17.52 -17.97
CA ASP A 130 -1.36 -16.81 -16.92
C ASP A 130 -2.84 -17.23 -16.84
N LEU A 131 -3.54 -17.28 -17.99
CA LEU A 131 -4.95 -17.66 -18.06
C LEU A 131 -5.21 -19.07 -17.51
N PHE A 132 -4.34 -20.02 -17.85
CA PHE A 132 -4.42 -21.40 -17.36
C PHE A 132 -3.65 -21.63 -16.05
N ASN A 133 -3.21 -20.55 -15.37
CA ASN A 133 -2.54 -20.61 -14.08
C ASN A 133 -1.26 -21.47 -14.01
N PHE A 134 -0.59 -21.68 -15.15
CA PHE A 134 0.70 -22.38 -15.18
C PHE A 134 1.87 -21.48 -14.76
N ARG A 135 1.84 -20.22 -15.15
CA ARG A 135 2.84 -19.22 -14.78
C ARG A 135 2.23 -17.83 -14.72
N ARG A 136 2.39 -17.18 -13.59
CA ARG A 136 1.91 -15.82 -13.36
C ARG A 136 3.09 -14.92 -13.01
N GLN A 137 3.29 -13.89 -13.83
CA GLN A 137 4.32 -12.89 -13.60
C GLN A 137 3.66 -11.56 -13.30
N THR A 138 4.00 -10.98 -12.14
CA THR A 138 3.41 -9.71 -11.69
C THR A 138 4.52 -8.73 -11.36
N ARG A 139 4.37 -7.50 -11.84
CA ARG A 139 5.17 -6.35 -11.46
C ARG A 139 4.32 -5.46 -10.58
N SER A 140 4.79 -5.19 -9.37
CA SER A 140 4.20 -4.21 -8.45
C SER A 140 5.10 -3.00 -8.36
N SER A 141 4.56 -1.81 -8.54
CA SER A 141 5.30 -0.54 -8.43
C SER A 141 4.45 0.49 -7.71
N GLY A 142 5.12 1.34 -6.92
CA GLY A 142 4.38 2.34 -6.16
C GLY A 142 5.25 3.09 -5.17
N TRP A 143 4.58 3.72 -4.21
CA TRP A 143 5.19 4.42 -3.09
C TRP A 143 4.29 4.31 -1.86
N GLN A 144 4.85 4.48 -0.68
CA GLN A 144 4.13 4.53 0.59
C GLN A 144 4.73 5.61 1.48
N PHE A 145 3.87 6.47 2.02
CA PHE A 145 4.20 7.47 3.02
C PHE A 145 3.42 7.19 4.30
N ARG A 146 4.09 7.25 5.43
CA ARG A 146 3.49 7.18 6.75
C ARG A 146 3.97 8.36 7.58
N GLY A 147 3.04 9.15 8.09
CA GLY A 147 3.32 10.25 9.01
C GLY A 147 2.61 10.03 10.34
N LEU A 148 3.25 10.39 11.43
CA LEU A 148 2.63 10.50 12.75
C LEU A 148 2.79 11.92 13.24
N ILE A 149 1.67 12.58 13.54
CA ILE A 149 1.60 13.92 14.09
C ILE A 149 1.04 13.78 15.51
N VAL A 150 1.75 14.29 16.50
CA VAL A 150 1.30 14.25 17.89
C VAL A 150 0.91 15.66 18.32
N LEU A 151 -0.30 15.75 18.87
CA LEU A 151 -0.88 16.99 19.35
C LEU A 151 -1.10 16.91 20.86
N ARG A 152 -0.84 18.03 21.53
CA ARG A 152 -1.28 18.27 22.90
C ARG A 152 -2.27 19.43 22.89
N LYS A 153 -3.51 19.17 23.30
CA LYS A 153 -4.64 20.09 23.12
C LYS A 153 -4.81 20.43 21.62
N ASP A 154 -4.61 21.67 21.27
CA ASP A 154 -4.80 22.19 19.90
C ASP A 154 -3.47 22.50 19.18
N GLN A 155 -2.34 22.04 19.69
CA GLN A 155 -1.03 22.34 19.12
C GLN A 155 -0.24 21.07 18.79
N VAL A 156 0.39 21.05 17.62
CA VAL A 156 1.36 20.02 17.25
C VAL A 156 2.60 20.17 18.12
N ILE A 157 3.01 19.08 18.75
CA ILE A 157 4.21 19.06 19.60
C ILE A 157 5.31 18.18 19.04
N TYR A 158 4.95 17.21 18.21
CA TYR A 158 5.90 16.27 17.63
C TYR A 158 5.40 15.75 16.29
N LYS A 159 6.31 15.47 15.38
CA LYS A 159 6.02 14.76 14.13
C LYS A 159 7.15 13.82 13.78
N VAL A 160 6.83 12.73 13.14
CA VAL A 160 7.79 11.78 12.56
C VAL A 160 7.21 11.16 11.32
N GLU A 161 8.05 10.93 10.34
CA GLU A 161 7.68 10.29 9.08
C GLU A 161 8.52 9.07 8.80
N SER A 162 7.97 8.19 7.99
CA SER A 162 8.63 7.02 7.42
C SER A 162 7.96 6.66 6.11
N GLY A 163 8.57 5.79 5.33
CA GLY A 163 7.93 5.30 4.12
C GLY A 163 8.92 4.80 3.09
N GLN A 164 8.39 4.48 1.93
CA GLN A 164 9.13 3.99 0.77
C GLN A 164 8.80 4.88 -0.43
N PRO A 165 9.72 5.76 -0.83
CA PRO A 165 9.50 6.69 -1.96
C PRO A 165 9.27 5.98 -3.28
N ASN A 166 9.86 4.81 -3.45
CA ASN A 166 9.73 4.01 -4.67
C ASN A 166 9.82 2.53 -4.32
N THR A 167 8.82 1.76 -4.75
CA THR A 167 8.78 0.30 -4.62
C THR A 167 8.68 -0.31 -6.00
N LEU A 168 9.49 -1.35 -6.25
CA LEU A 168 9.44 -2.15 -7.46
C LEU A 168 9.70 -3.61 -7.09
N GLU A 169 8.66 -4.44 -7.25
CA GLU A 169 8.71 -5.85 -6.93
C GLU A 169 8.30 -6.67 -8.16
N PHE A 170 8.98 -7.79 -8.36
CA PHE A 170 8.64 -8.78 -9.39
C PHE A 170 8.33 -10.10 -8.72
N GLU A 171 7.13 -10.62 -9.00
CA GLU A 171 6.68 -11.93 -8.57
C GLU A 171 6.59 -12.85 -9.79
N ASP A 172 7.20 -14.05 -9.74
CA ASP A 172 7.10 -15.09 -10.76
C ASP A 172 6.59 -16.38 -10.11
N LYS A 173 5.28 -16.59 -10.12
CA LYS A 173 4.64 -17.80 -9.58
C LYS A 173 4.51 -18.82 -10.70
N LYS A 174 5.03 -20.05 -10.46
CA LYS A 174 4.95 -21.18 -11.38
C LYS A 174 4.12 -22.29 -10.73
N ASN A 175 3.11 -22.76 -11.43
CA ASN A 175 2.25 -23.87 -11.02
C ASN A 175 2.36 -24.97 -12.08
N PRO A 176 3.26 -25.96 -11.95
CA PRO A 176 3.49 -26.98 -12.98
C PRO A 176 2.26 -27.81 -13.36
N LEU A 177 1.32 -27.98 -12.42
CA LEU A 177 0.06 -28.71 -12.62
C LEU A 177 -1.11 -27.77 -12.99
N GLY A 178 -0.85 -26.47 -13.19
CA GLY A 178 -1.86 -25.48 -13.54
C GLY A 178 -3.03 -25.41 -12.56
N PRO A 179 -4.29 -25.33 -13.05
CA PRO A 179 -5.49 -25.19 -12.20
C PRO A 179 -5.74 -26.37 -11.24
N ILE A 180 -5.18 -27.55 -11.55
CA ILE A 180 -5.39 -28.77 -10.75
C ILE A 180 -4.68 -28.66 -9.39
N GLN A 181 -3.65 -27.85 -9.30
CA GLN A 181 -2.85 -27.66 -8.07
C GLN A 181 -3.61 -26.92 -6.96
N ASP A 182 -4.60 -26.11 -7.34
CA ASP A 182 -5.42 -25.32 -6.39
C ASP A 182 -6.68 -26.10 -5.93
N ILE A 183 -6.91 -27.34 -6.41
CA ILE A 183 -8.03 -28.16 -6.00
C ILE A 183 -7.69 -28.79 -4.63
N SER A 184 -8.18 -28.18 -3.56
CA SER A 184 -8.19 -28.79 -2.24
C SER A 184 -9.22 -29.93 -2.25
N PHE A 185 -8.78 -31.17 -2.30
CA PHE A 185 -9.68 -32.29 -2.03
C PHE A 185 -10.11 -32.20 -0.57
N PRO A 186 -11.40 -32.03 -0.25
CA PRO A 186 -11.85 -32.19 1.12
C PRO A 186 -11.44 -33.61 1.56
N SER A 187 -10.71 -33.70 2.66
CA SER A 187 -10.28 -34.98 3.21
C SER A 187 -11.50 -35.82 3.51
N LEU A 188 -11.78 -36.78 2.62
CA LEU A 188 -12.75 -37.85 2.83
C LEU A 188 -12.16 -38.90 3.77
N MET A 189 -11.60 -38.49 4.92
CA MET A 189 -11.27 -39.37 6.02
C MET A 189 -12.03 -38.88 7.26
N GLY A 190 -13.34 -39.19 7.24
CA GLY A 190 -14.10 -39.35 8.45
C GLY A 190 -13.84 -40.75 9.00
N TYR A 191 -13.25 -40.85 10.15
CA TYR A 191 -13.40 -41.95 11.10
C TYR A 191 -13.89 -41.34 12.39
#